data_8dc0d8562c75e09405de76accbdd954e
#
_entry.id   8dc0d8562c75e09405de76accbdd954e
#
_cell.length_a   1.000
_cell.length_b   1.000
_cell.length_c   1.000
_cell.angle_alpha   90.00
_cell.angle_beta   90.00
_cell.angle_gamma   90.00
#
_symmetry.space_group_name_H-M   'P 1'
#
loop_
_entity.id
_entity.type
_entity.pdbx_description
1 polymer ?
#
loop_
_entity_poly.entity_id
_entity_poly.type
_entity_poly.pdbx_seq_one_letter_code
_entity_poly.pdbx_strand_id
1 'polypeptide(L)'
;MGKEDKQHINIVVIGHVDSGKSTTTGHLIYKCGGIDQRTIEKFEKEAAELGKGSFKYAWVLDKLKSERERGITIDIALWKFQTSKYEVTVIDAPGHRDFIKNMITGTSQADCAILIIASGPGEFEAGISKDGQTREHALLAFTLGVRQLIVALNKMDTNNWSEDRYNEIVKETSNFIKKVGYNPKAVPFVPISGFNGDNMIEVSTNCPWYKGWNKETKAGKSTGKTLLEAIDAIEPPVRPTDKPLRLPLQDVYKISGIGTVPVGRVETGVIKPGMVVTFAPANVTTEVKSVEMHHQQLQAGNPGDNVGFNVKNVSVKESAVVIVLNHPGQVGAGYAPVLDCHTAHIACKFSELLEKIDRRTGKAVETNPKFIKSGDAAIVKMVPSKPMCVESFTDFPPLGRFAVRDMRQTVAVGVIKSVEKSAGAAGKVTKAAQKAGKK
;
A
#
# COMPACT_ATOMS: atom_id res chain seq x y z
N MET A 1 -27.92 14.29 -18.35
CA MET A 1 -26.53 13.88 -18.56
C MET A 1 -26.25 12.80 -17.57
N GLY A 2 -26.00 11.55 -17.99
CA GLY A 2 -25.66 10.43 -17.11
C GLY A 2 -24.35 10.74 -16.40
N LYS A 3 -24.24 10.38 -15.10
CA LYS A 3 -22.95 10.32 -14.43
C LYS A 3 -22.08 9.35 -15.23
N GLU A 4 -21.04 9.85 -15.92
CA GLU A 4 -19.97 8.99 -16.39
C GLU A 4 -19.41 8.26 -15.16
N ASP A 5 -19.39 6.94 -15.20
CA ASP A 5 -18.79 6.13 -14.14
C ASP A 5 -17.28 6.40 -14.16
N LYS A 6 -16.84 7.27 -13.25
CA LYS A 6 -15.41 7.59 -13.08
C LYS A 6 -14.66 6.34 -12.69
N GLN A 7 -13.49 6.16 -13.28
CA GLN A 7 -12.64 5.02 -12.92
C GLN A 7 -12.15 5.13 -11.49
N HIS A 8 -12.24 4.04 -10.74
CA HIS A 8 -11.76 3.96 -9.36
C HIS A 8 -10.26 3.68 -9.30
N ILE A 9 -9.53 4.41 -8.43
CA ILE A 9 -8.12 4.18 -8.13
C ILE A 9 -7.87 4.21 -6.62
N ASN A 10 -6.87 3.46 -6.19
CA ASN A 10 -6.43 3.42 -4.80
C ASN A 10 -5.06 4.09 -4.66
N ILE A 11 -4.93 5.04 -3.76
CA ILE A 11 -3.70 5.78 -3.50
C ILE A 11 -3.29 5.56 -2.05
N VAL A 12 -2.06 5.11 -1.83
CA VAL A 12 -1.48 5.04 -0.47
C VAL A 12 -0.62 6.27 -0.21
N VAL A 13 -0.77 6.84 0.98
CA VAL A 13 0.07 7.94 1.45
C VAL A 13 1.13 7.38 2.39
N ILE A 14 2.39 7.54 2.03
CA ILE A 14 3.56 6.99 2.73
C ILE A 14 4.58 8.09 3.03
N GLY A 15 5.49 7.84 3.96
CA GLY A 15 6.55 8.77 4.36
C GLY A 15 6.93 8.59 5.82
N HIS A 16 7.94 9.32 6.24
CA HIS A 16 8.44 9.30 7.62
C HIS A 16 7.37 9.71 8.65
N VAL A 17 7.54 9.33 9.90
CA VAL A 17 6.72 9.86 11.01
C VAL A 17 6.84 11.39 11.02
N ASP A 18 5.80 12.09 11.40
CA ASP A 18 5.70 13.56 11.45
C ASP A 18 5.94 14.30 10.13
N SER A 19 6.02 13.61 8.99
CA SER A 19 6.13 14.28 7.67
C SER A 19 4.84 15.01 7.24
N GLY A 20 3.74 14.86 7.98
CA GLY A 20 2.46 15.50 7.71
C GLY A 20 1.55 14.70 6.77
N LYS A 21 1.68 13.37 6.71
CA LYS A 21 0.83 12.49 5.88
C LYS A 21 -0.66 12.69 6.15
N SER A 22 -1.09 12.41 7.37
CA SER A 22 -2.51 12.47 7.74
C SER A 22 -3.08 13.90 7.65
N THR A 23 -2.28 14.92 7.96
CA THR A 23 -2.66 16.33 7.78
C THR A 23 -2.90 16.66 6.31
N THR A 24 -1.96 16.31 5.42
CA THR A 24 -2.07 16.53 3.97
C THR A 24 -3.26 15.76 3.40
N THR A 25 -3.41 14.50 3.77
CA THR A 25 -4.51 13.65 3.31
C THR A 25 -5.87 14.17 3.77
N GLY A 26 -6.02 14.49 5.06
CA GLY A 26 -7.28 15.01 5.58
C GLY A 26 -7.65 16.38 5.00
N HIS A 27 -6.69 17.25 4.75
CA HIS A 27 -6.92 18.54 4.09
C HIS A 27 -7.34 18.34 2.62
N LEU A 28 -6.70 17.41 1.90
CA LEU A 28 -7.08 17.08 0.52
C LEU A 28 -8.52 16.54 0.45
N ILE A 29 -8.88 15.62 1.35
CA ILE A 29 -10.22 15.05 1.46
C ILE A 29 -11.26 16.16 1.72
N TYR A 30 -10.98 17.05 2.66
CA TYR A 30 -11.85 18.18 2.98
C TYR A 30 -12.06 19.10 1.77
N LYS A 31 -11.00 19.52 1.12
CA LYS A 31 -11.06 20.40 -0.05
C LYS A 31 -11.74 19.76 -1.26
N CYS A 32 -11.64 18.46 -1.42
CA CYS A 32 -12.35 17.71 -2.48
C CYS A 32 -13.80 17.33 -2.11
N GLY A 33 -14.34 17.87 -1.01
CA GLY A 33 -15.74 17.66 -0.59
C GLY A 33 -16.02 16.28 0.00
N GLY A 34 -15.00 15.51 0.38
CA GLY A 34 -15.15 14.21 1.04
C GLY A 34 -15.58 14.28 2.49
N ILE A 35 -15.51 15.49 3.12
CA ILE A 35 -15.96 15.74 4.48
C ILE A 35 -16.56 17.13 4.58
N ASP A 36 -17.58 17.30 5.42
CA ASP A 36 -18.25 18.57 5.62
C ASP A 36 -17.51 19.50 6.59
N GLN A 37 -17.74 20.81 6.43
CA GLN A 37 -17.09 21.84 7.21
C GLN A 37 -17.40 21.73 8.72
N ARG A 38 -18.62 21.32 9.09
CA ARG A 38 -19.02 21.20 10.50
C ARG A 38 -18.20 20.15 11.25
N THR A 39 -17.86 19.06 10.54
CA THR A 39 -16.98 18.00 11.07
C THR A 39 -15.57 18.51 11.30
N ILE A 40 -15.01 19.32 10.38
CA ILE A 40 -13.70 19.94 10.58
C ILE A 40 -13.72 20.93 11.75
N GLU A 41 -14.74 21.77 11.86
CA GLU A 41 -14.91 22.72 12.97
C GLU A 41 -15.02 22.01 14.33
N LYS A 42 -15.69 20.86 14.35
CA LYS A 42 -15.74 19.99 15.54
C LYS A 42 -14.35 19.49 15.93
N PHE A 43 -13.60 18.94 14.96
CA PHE A 43 -12.25 18.47 15.22
C PHE A 43 -11.30 19.60 15.63
N GLU A 44 -11.48 20.81 15.08
CA GLU A 44 -10.69 21.97 15.45
C GLU A 44 -10.90 22.35 16.92
N LYS A 45 -12.15 22.35 17.40
CA LYS A 45 -12.48 22.59 18.82
C LYS A 45 -11.92 21.51 19.73
N GLU A 46 -12.14 20.23 19.40
CA GLU A 46 -11.63 19.11 20.18
C GLU A 46 -10.09 19.10 20.21
N ALA A 47 -9.42 19.44 19.09
CA ALA A 47 -7.97 19.52 19.02
C ALA A 47 -7.42 20.72 19.83
N ALA A 48 -8.11 21.86 19.84
CA ALA A 48 -7.74 23.01 20.63
C ALA A 48 -7.83 22.71 22.13
N GLU A 49 -8.87 22.01 22.59
CA GLU A 49 -9.04 21.59 24.00
C GLU A 49 -7.87 20.69 24.47
N LEU A 50 -7.29 19.88 23.59
CA LEU A 50 -6.13 19.03 23.87
C LEU A 50 -4.77 19.70 23.59
N GLY A 51 -4.75 21.01 23.27
CA GLY A 51 -3.52 21.74 22.91
C GLY A 51 -2.92 21.31 21.58
N LYS A 52 -3.69 20.68 20.69
CA LYS A 52 -3.26 20.08 19.41
C LYS A 52 -3.95 20.72 18.20
N GLY A 53 -4.17 22.02 18.19
CA GLY A 53 -4.94 22.73 17.14
C GLY A 53 -4.47 22.50 15.71
N SER A 54 -3.18 22.16 15.50
CA SER A 54 -2.64 21.81 14.19
C SER A 54 -3.09 20.44 13.64
N PHE A 55 -3.75 19.60 14.45
CA PHE A 55 -4.14 18.23 14.08
C PHE A 55 -5.56 18.12 13.51
N LYS A 56 -6.30 19.22 13.34
CA LYS A 56 -7.70 19.19 12.87
C LYS A 56 -7.94 18.37 11.59
N TYR A 57 -7.02 18.43 10.65
CA TYR A 57 -7.11 17.64 9.42
C TYR A 57 -6.64 16.19 9.62
N ALA A 58 -5.62 15.95 10.44
CA ALA A 58 -5.18 14.60 10.75
C ALA A 58 -6.29 13.79 11.43
N TRP A 59 -7.07 14.40 12.30
CA TRP A 59 -8.17 13.75 13.01
C TRP A 59 -9.34 13.28 12.14
N VAL A 60 -9.40 13.72 10.89
CA VAL A 60 -10.30 13.16 9.87
C VAL A 60 -10.04 11.65 9.70
N LEU A 61 -8.78 11.25 9.77
CA LEU A 61 -8.31 9.89 9.51
C LEU A 61 -8.07 9.09 10.79
N ASP A 62 -7.77 9.77 11.91
CA ASP A 62 -7.50 9.14 13.20
C ASP A 62 -8.79 8.58 13.82
N LYS A 63 -9.02 7.29 13.62
CA LYS A 63 -10.21 6.57 14.10
C LYS A 63 -10.14 6.21 15.58
N LEU A 64 -8.93 5.94 16.08
CA LEU A 64 -8.70 5.47 17.44
C LEU A 64 -8.42 6.64 18.39
N LYS A 65 -8.98 6.57 19.60
CA LYS A 65 -8.65 7.54 20.65
C LYS A 65 -7.15 7.60 20.94
N SER A 66 -6.48 6.45 20.93
CA SER A 66 -5.03 6.33 21.11
C SER A 66 -4.22 7.01 19.99
N GLU A 67 -4.71 7.09 18.76
CA GLU A 67 -4.08 7.83 17.67
C GLU A 67 -4.13 9.33 17.95
N ARG A 68 -5.29 9.86 18.32
CA ARG A 68 -5.48 11.28 18.66
C ARG A 68 -4.66 11.70 19.89
N GLU A 69 -4.60 10.87 20.93
CA GLU A 69 -3.81 11.14 22.14
C GLU A 69 -2.32 11.12 21.85
N ARG A 70 -1.84 10.18 21.05
CA ARG A 70 -0.42 10.03 20.71
C ARG A 70 0.04 10.91 19.55
N GLY A 71 -0.88 11.31 18.66
CA GLY A 71 -0.60 12.07 17.44
C GLY A 71 0.11 11.22 16.37
N ILE A 72 -0.09 9.91 16.35
CA ILE A 72 0.48 8.99 15.37
C ILE A 72 -0.59 8.05 14.84
N THR A 73 -0.57 7.77 13.55
CA THR A 73 -1.41 6.76 12.90
C THR A 73 -0.96 5.36 13.31
N ILE A 74 -1.87 4.53 13.76
CA ILE A 74 -1.63 3.14 14.20
C ILE A 74 -2.21 2.17 13.18
N ASP A 75 -3.44 2.40 12.75
CA ASP A 75 -4.17 1.55 11.82
C ASP A 75 -4.37 2.23 10.47
N ILE A 76 -4.77 1.46 9.46
CA ILE A 76 -5.05 1.95 8.12
C ILE A 76 -6.38 2.70 8.13
N ALA A 77 -6.38 3.93 7.62
CA ALA A 77 -7.60 4.67 7.35
C ALA A 77 -7.88 4.66 5.85
N LEU A 78 -9.12 4.34 5.50
CA LEU A 78 -9.61 4.42 4.12
C LEU A 78 -10.62 5.55 4.02
N TRP A 79 -10.44 6.42 3.06
CA TRP A 79 -11.36 7.50 2.75
C TRP A 79 -11.54 7.66 1.25
N LYS A 80 -12.65 8.30 0.86
CA LYS A 80 -13.03 8.44 -0.53
C LYS A 80 -13.22 9.92 -0.87
N PHE A 81 -12.69 10.33 -2.01
CA PHE A 81 -12.99 11.62 -2.63
C PHE A 81 -13.03 11.48 -4.15
N GLN A 82 -13.48 12.53 -4.84
CA GLN A 82 -13.55 12.55 -6.29
C GLN A 82 -12.67 13.66 -6.85
N THR A 83 -11.98 13.35 -7.96
CA THR A 83 -11.33 14.34 -8.80
C THR A 83 -12.14 14.57 -10.06
N SER A 84 -11.64 15.41 -10.97
CA SER A 84 -12.26 15.56 -12.30
C SER A 84 -12.30 14.23 -13.07
N LYS A 85 -11.30 13.37 -12.89
CA LYS A 85 -11.08 12.15 -13.68
C LYS A 85 -11.40 10.86 -12.92
N TYR A 86 -11.13 10.81 -11.63
CA TYR A 86 -11.17 9.57 -10.84
C TYR A 86 -12.11 9.63 -9.64
N GLU A 87 -12.62 8.46 -9.28
CA GLU A 87 -13.06 8.18 -7.92
C GLU A 87 -11.87 7.59 -7.15
N VAL A 88 -11.42 8.27 -6.09
CA VAL A 88 -10.19 7.95 -5.38
C VAL A 88 -10.50 7.38 -4.01
N THR A 89 -9.99 6.19 -3.71
CA THR A 89 -9.84 5.72 -2.33
C THR A 89 -8.42 6.03 -1.86
N VAL A 90 -8.30 6.91 -0.88
CA VAL A 90 -7.03 7.19 -0.23
C VAL A 90 -6.83 6.27 0.97
N ILE A 91 -5.63 5.73 1.08
CA ILE A 91 -5.19 4.82 2.13
C ILE A 91 -4.13 5.57 2.94
N ASP A 92 -4.49 6.05 4.12
CA ASP A 92 -3.51 6.62 5.05
C ASP A 92 -2.81 5.51 5.81
N ALA A 93 -1.50 5.40 5.61
CA ALA A 93 -0.69 4.34 6.18
C ALA A 93 0.19 4.85 7.33
N PRO A 94 0.37 4.07 8.41
CA PRO A 94 1.24 4.45 9.51
C PRO A 94 2.67 4.76 9.05
N GLY A 95 3.24 5.84 9.57
CA GLY A 95 4.64 6.22 9.30
C GLY A 95 5.63 5.59 10.26
N HIS A 96 5.20 5.17 11.44
CA HIS A 96 6.08 4.67 12.49
C HIS A 96 6.45 3.20 12.27
N ARG A 97 7.73 2.86 12.45
CA ARG A 97 8.26 1.49 12.20
C ARG A 97 7.59 0.38 13.02
N ASP A 98 7.02 0.70 14.18
CA ASP A 98 6.31 -0.30 14.98
C ASP A 98 5.02 -0.78 14.30
N PHE A 99 4.47 0.00 13.38
CA PHE A 99 3.25 -0.29 12.61
C PHE A 99 3.51 -0.61 11.14
N ILE A 100 4.75 -0.96 10.77
CA ILE A 100 5.15 -1.28 9.39
C ILE A 100 4.29 -2.38 8.76
N LYS A 101 3.78 -3.30 9.56
CA LYS A 101 2.84 -4.33 9.13
C LYS A 101 1.57 -3.73 8.51
N ASN A 102 0.97 -2.74 9.18
CA ASN A 102 -0.22 -2.06 8.67
C ASN A 102 0.11 -1.23 7.43
N MET A 103 1.29 -0.58 7.41
CA MET A 103 1.79 0.11 6.21
C MET A 103 1.91 -0.86 5.01
N ILE A 104 2.46 -2.05 5.20
CA ILE A 104 2.57 -3.07 4.15
C ILE A 104 1.19 -3.50 3.65
N THR A 105 0.26 -3.76 4.56
CA THR A 105 -1.13 -4.12 4.21
C THR A 105 -1.81 -3.02 3.39
N GLY A 106 -1.69 -1.75 3.80
CA GLY A 106 -2.23 -0.61 3.05
C GLY A 106 -1.59 -0.45 1.67
N THR A 107 -0.27 -0.54 1.62
CA THR A 107 0.49 -0.37 0.37
C THR A 107 0.19 -1.48 -0.64
N SER A 108 -0.02 -2.71 -0.20
CA SER A 108 -0.36 -3.82 -1.10
C SER A 108 -1.68 -3.61 -1.86
N GLN A 109 -2.54 -2.72 -1.40
CA GLN A 109 -3.84 -2.42 -2.00
C GLN A 109 -3.81 -1.20 -2.93
N ALA A 110 -2.67 -0.53 -3.09
CA ALA A 110 -2.57 0.73 -3.81
C ALA A 110 -2.15 0.56 -5.28
N ASP A 111 -2.65 1.45 -6.12
CA ASP A 111 -2.27 1.60 -7.53
C ASP A 111 -1.16 2.63 -7.71
N CYS A 112 -1.15 3.65 -6.83
CA CYS A 112 -0.15 4.72 -6.78
C CYS A 112 0.21 5.04 -5.33
N ALA A 113 1.42 5.53 -5.10
CA ALA A 113 1.83 6.05 -3.80
C ALA A 113 2.10 7.54 -3.86
N ILE A 114 1.71 8.25 -2.82
CA ILE A 114 2.16 9.62 -2.56
C ILE A 114 3.17 9.57 -1.42
N LEU A 115 4.42 9.87 -1.73
CA LEU A 115 5.50 9.97 -0.75
C LEU A 115 5.56 11.39 -0.20
N ILE A 116 5.18 11.56 1.06
CA ILE A 116 5.26 12.84 1.76
C ILE A 116 6.63 12.97 2.42
N ILE A 117 7.35 14.02 2.05
CA ILE A 117 8.68 14.33 2.56
C ILE A 117 8.60 15.70 3.26
N ALA A 118 8.95 15.73 4.54
CA ALA A 118 9.09 17.01 5.26
C ALA A 118 10.35 17.75 4.78
N SER A 119 10.22 19.03 4.43
CA SER A 119 11.32 19.86 3.91
C SER A 119 12.07 20.63 5.00
N GLY A 120 11.56 20.60 6.24
CA GLY A 120 12.17 21.29 7.37
C GLY A 120 13.62 20.86 7.64
N PRO A 121 14.46 21.75 8.18
CA PRO A 121 15.84 21.42 8.56
C PRO A 121 15.89 20.26 9.55
N GLY A 122 16.70 19.24 9.27
CA GLY A 122 16.82 18.02 10.08
C GLY A 122 15.72 16.99 9.85
N GLU A 123 14.50 17.38 9.41
CA GLU A 123 13.39 16.46 9.19
C GLU A 123 13.59 15.61 7.92
N PHE A 124 14.04 16.23 6.83
CA PHE A 124 14.38 15.52 5.60
C PHE A 124 15.51 14.52 5.83
N GLU A 125 16.58 14.98 6.46
CA GLU A 125 17.78 14.18 6.76
C GLU A 125 17.44 12.95 7.62
N ALA A 126 16.61 13.13 8.64
CA ALA A 126 16.12 12.03 9.47
C ALA A 126 15.32 11.01 8.64
N GLY A 127 14.42 11.48 7.78
CA GLY A 127 13.58 10.61 6.95
C GLY A 127 14.36 9.83 5.89
N ILE A 128 15.40 10.41 5.30
CA ILE A 128 16.20 9.80 4.22
C ILE A 128 17.46 9.08 4.74
N SER A 129 17.75 9.14 6.01
CA SER A 129 18.87 8.43 6.64
C SER A 129 18.78 6.91 6.40
N LYS A 130 19.86 6.17 6.72
CA LYS A 130 19.90 4.71 6.55
C LYS A 130 18.75 4.00 7.29
N ASP A 131 18.37 4.51 8.46
CA ASP A 131 17.32 3.97 9.32
C ASP A 131 15.99 4.75 9.19
N GLY A 132 15.92 5.68 8.23
CA GLY A 132 14.76 6.53 7.99
C GLY A 132 13.63 5.79 7.25
N GLN A 133 12.39 6.01 7.69
CA GLN A 133 11.22 5.33 7.13
C GLN A 133 10.92 5.74 5.68
N THR A 134 11.33 6.93 5.24
CA THR A 134 11.15 7.37 3.84
C THR A 134 11.75 6.38 2.85
N ARG A 135 12.97 5.90 3.14
CA ARG A 135 13.64 4.88 2.30
C ARG A 135 12.92 3.54 2.33
N GLU A 136 12.60 3.07 3.52
CA GLU A 136 11.93 1.79 3.72
C GLU A 136 10.55 1.77 3.03
N HIS A 137 9.76 2.84 3.20
CA HIS A 137 8.43 2.95 2.60
C HIS A 137 8.47 2.98 1.07
N ALA A 138 9.37 3.74 0.46
CA ALA A 138 9.49 3.77 -0.99
C ALA A 138 9.95 2.42 -1.56
N LEU A 139 10.89 1.73 -0.87
CA LEU A 139 11.33 0.39 -1.25
C LEU A 139 10.19 -0.63 -1.14
N LEU A 140 9.44 -0.61 -0.05
CA LEU A 140 8.30 -1.51 0.16
C LEU A 140 7.21 -1.25 -0.88
N ALA A 141 6.87 0.01 -1.15
CA ALA A 141 5.89 0.36 -2.17
C ALA A 141 6.29 -0.22 -3.54
N PHE A 142 7.54 -0.03 -3.95
CA PHE A 142 8.04 -0.59 -5.21
C PHE A 142 8.00 -2.11 -5.22
N THR A 143 8.45 -2.76 -4.14
CA THR A 143 8.47 -4.21 -4.01
C THR A 143 7.08 -4.82 -4.05
N LEU A 144 6.12 -4.20 -3.36
CA LEU A 144 4.72 -4.64 -3.32
C LEU A 144 3.96 -4.33 -4.63
N GLY A 145 4.61 -3.69 -5.60
CA GLY A 145 4.10 -3.53 -6.95
C GLY A 145 3.50 -2.18 -7.26
N VAL A 146 3.59 -1.22 -6.37
CA VAL A 146 3.20 0.17 -6.63
C VAL A 146 4.25 0.81 -7.54
N ARG A 147 3.94 0.94 -8.83
CA ARG A 147 4.88 1.41 -9.85
C ARG A 147 4.81 2.90 -10.11
N GLN A 148 3.72 3.53 -9.75
CA GLN A 148 3.52 4.97 -9.90
C GLN A 148 3.74 5.67 -8.56
N LEU A 149 4.52 6.73 -8.58
CA LEU A 149 4.91 7.51 -7.42
C LEU A 149 4.70 8.99 -7.69
N ILE A 150 4.16 9.69 -6.71
CA ILE A 150 4.14 11.16 -6.61
C ILE A 150 4.93 11.53 -5.37
N VAL A 151 5.78 12.54 -5.45
CA VAL A 151 6.52 13.05 -4.30
C VAL A 151 6.00 14.44 -3.94
N ALA A 152 5.49 14.58 -2.73
CA ALA A 152 5.07 15.87 -2.18
C ALA A 152 6.07 16.33 -1.12
N LEU A 153 6.75 17.44 -1.41
CA LEU A 153 7.66 18.10 -0.48
C LEU A 153 6.82 18.99 0.43
N ASN A 154 6.51 18.48 1.60
CA ASN A 154 5.62 19.13 2.56
C ASN A 154 6.38 20.06 3.51
N LYS A 155 5.62 20.93 4.18
CA LYS A 155 6.13 21.92 5.13
C LYS A 155 7.07 22.95 4.50
N MET A 156 6.85 23.31 3.23
CA MET A 156 7.65 24.33 2.55
C MET A 156 7.52 25.72 3.18
N ASP A 157 6.40 25.96 3.87
CA ASP A 157 6.17 27.14 4.69
C ASP A 157 7.19 27.31 5.84
N THR A 158 7.69 26.20 6.39
CA THR A 158 8.66 26.23 7.51
C THR A 158 10.07 26.66 7.09
N ASN A 159 10.39 26.62 5.81
CA ASN A 159 11.67 27.04 5.24
C ASN A 159 11.52 28.24 4.30
N ASN A 160 10.45 29.03 4.46
CA ASN A 160 10.14 30.22 3.66
C ASN A 160 10.12 29.94 2.15
N TRP A 161 9.65 28.77 1.72
CA TRP A 161 9.55 28.37 0.32
C TRP A 161 10.86 28.48 -0.46
N SER A 162 11.98 28.10 0.19
CA SER A 162 13.32 28.15 -0.39
C SER A 162 13.43 27.26 -1.64
N GLU A 163 13.79 27.86 -2.77
CA GLU A 163 14.06 27.15 -4.02
C GLU A 163 15.28 26.23 -3.91
N ASP A 164 16.35 26.70 -3.25
CA ASP A 164 17.57 25.92 -3.05
C ASP A 164 17.28 24.64 -2.24
N ARG A 165 16.50 24.78 -1.17
CA ARG A 165 16.09 23.65 -0.34
C ARG A 165 15.22 22.67 -1.13
N TYR A 166 14.29 23.15 -1.93
CA TYR A 166 13.50 22.34 -2.83
C TYR A 166 14.38 21.54 -3.79
N ASN A 167 15.30 22.21 -4.48
CA ASN A 167 16.19 21.60 -5.45
C ASN A 167 17.14 20.55 -4.83
N GLU A 168 17.66 20.82 -3.63
CA GLU A 168 18.46 19.88 -2.85
C GLU A 168 17.67 18.59 -2.58
N ILE A 169 16.46 18.70 -2.03
CA ILE A 169 15.62 17.56 -1.67
C ILE A 169 15.21 16.77 -2.92
N VAL A 170 14.84 17.45 -4.01
CA VAL A 170 14.48 16.81 -5.29
C VAL A 170 15.66 15.99 -5.82
N LYS A 171 16.88 16.54 -5.78
CA LYS A 171 18.10 15.85 -6.24
C LYS A 171 18.38 14.59 -5.42
N GLU A 172 18.40 14.69 -4.11
CA GLU A 172 18.65 13.55 -3.20
C GLU A 172 17.55 12.48 -3.32
N THR A 173 16.29 12.90 -3.33
CA THR A 173 15.15 11.99 -3.49
C THR A 173 15.17 11.29 -4.85
N SER A 174 15.47 12.01 -5.94
CA SER A 174 15.58 11.43 -7.28
C SER A 174 16.66 10.36 -7.36
N ASN A 175 17.83 10.61 -6.76
CA ASN A 175 18.91 9.63 -6.68
C ASN A 175 18.49 8.38 -5.91
N PHE A 176 17.78 8.57 -4.82
CA PHE A 176 17.31 7.49 -3.98
C PHE A 176 16.23 6.65 -4.66
N ILE A 177 15.14 7.25 -5.17
CA ILE A 177 14.05 6.51 -5.81
C ILE A 177 14.51 5.78 -7.08
N LYS A 178 15.51 6.32 -7.78
CA LYS A 178 16.18 5.65 -8.91
C LYS A 178 16.87 4.35 -8.47
N LYS A 179 17.54 4.35 -7.32
CA LYS A 179 18.17 3.14 -6.74
C LYS A 179 17.13 2.09 -6.32
N VAL A 180 15.96 2.53 -5.88
CA VAL A 180 14.82 1.66 -5.56
C VAL A 180 14.26 0.98 -6.81
N GLY A 181 14.26 1.69 -7.96
CA GLY A 181 13.78 1.17 -9.23
C GLY A 181 12.74 2.06 -9.93
N TYR A 182 12.35 3.17 -9.33
CA TYR A 182 11.49 4.17 -9.98
C TYR A 182 12.29 4.98 -11.02
N ASN A 183 11.59 5.43 -12.07
CA ASN A 183 12.16 6.40 -13.01
C ASN A 183 11.83 7.82 -12.53
N PRO A 184 12.82 8.63 -12.09
CA PRO A 184 12.56 9.99 -11.59
C PRO A 184 11.86 10.90 -12.59
N LYS A 185 12.05 10.70 -13.90
CA LYS A 185 11.35 11.47 -14.95
C LYS A 185 9.85 11.17 -15.03
N ALA A 186 9.42 10.04 -14.49
CA ALA A 186 8.01 9.65 -14.41
C ALA A 186 7.35 10.02 -13.07
N VAL A 187 8.07 10.73 -12.18
CA VAL A 187 7.63 11.08 -10.84
C VAL A 187 7.39 12.58 -10.74
N PRO A 188 6.17 13.06 -10.56
CA PRO A 188 5.89 14.44 -10.21
C PRO A 188 6.46 14.80 -8.84
N PHE A 189 7.13 15.96 -8.75
CA PHE A 189 7.60 16.57 -7.50
C PHE A 189 6.83 17.85 -7.26
N VAL A 190 6.10 17.94 -6.15
CA VAL A 190 5.22 19.06 -5.82
C VAL A 190 5.62 19.66 -4.47
N PRO A 191 6.04 20.94 -4.42
CA PRO A 191 6.25 21.65 -3.15
C PRO A 191 4.90 22.03 -2.57
N ILE A 192 4.58 21.60 -1.34
CA ILE A 192 3.29 21.86 -0.70
C ILE A 192 3.44 22.39 0.73
N SER A 193 2.37 23.01 1.21
CA SER A 193 2.07 23.11 2.63
C SER A 193 0.75 22.36 2.88
N GLY A 194 0.84 21.14 3.42
CA GLY A 194 -0.34 20.31 3.68
C GLY A 194 -1.26 20.91 4.74
N PHE A 195 -0.72 21.74 5.63
CA PHE A 195 -1.51 22.45 6.63
C PHE A 195 -2.24 23.68 6.04
N ASN A 196 -1.54 24.51 5.28
CA ASN A 196 -2.11 25.72 4.68
C ASN A 196 -2.90 25.44 3.38
N GLY A 197 -2.60 24.34 2.68
CA GLY A 197 -3.26 23.93 1.44
C GLY A 197 -2.56 24.42 0.16
N ASP A 198 -1.38 25.02 0.29
CA ASP A 198 -0.61 25.51 -0.85
C ASP A 198 -0.21 24.40 -1.82
N ASN A 199 -0.42 24.60 -3.12
CA ASN A 199 -0.18 23.65 -4.22
C ASN A 199 -0.86 22.29 -4.07
N MET A 200 -1.87 22.19 -3.23
CA MET A 200 -2.65 20.95 -3.11
C MET A 200 -3.72 20.88 -4.21
N ILE A 201 -4.59 21.90 -4.31
CA ILE A 201 -5.63 22.02 -5.33
C ILE A 201 -5.40 23.27 -6.17
N GLU A 202 -5.11 24.41 -5.51
CA GLU A 202 -4.83 25.68 -6.14
C GLU A 202 -3.33 25.96 -6.15
N VAL A 203 -2.87 26.66 -7.18
CA VAL A 203 -1.47 27.05 -7.33
C VAL A 203 -1.12 28.08 -6.26
N SER A 204 -0.05 27.82 -5.51
CA SER A 204 0.45 28.76 -4.49
C SER A 204 1.16 29.96 -5.12
N THR A 205 0.95 31.14 -4.53
CA THR A 205 1.71 32.36 -4.85
C THR A 205 3.04 32.45 -4.09
N ASN A 206 3.26 31.59 -3.09
CA ASN A 206 4.43 31.61 -2.21
C ASN A 206 5.71 31.07 -2.88
N CYS A 207 5.59 30.35 -4.00
CA CYS A 207 6.71 29.76 -4.74
C CYS A 207 6.69 30.15 -6.23
N PRO A 208 6.91 31.44 -6.60
CA PRO A 208 6.87 31.88 -7.99
C PRO A 208 7.97 31.27 -8.86
N TRP A 209 9.03 30.77 -8.26
CA TRP A 209 10.10 30.01 -8.91
C TRP A 209 9.65 28.62 -9.38
N TYR A 210 8.63 28.02 -8.77
CA TYR A 210 8.14 26.70 -9.14
C TYR A 210 7.34 26.76 -10.45
N LYS A 211 7.89 26.18 -11.51
CA LYS A 211 7.26 26.19 -12.85
C LYS A 211 6.28 25.04 -13.06
N GLY A 212 6.16 24.15 -12.10
CA GLY A 212 5.34 22.95 -12.18
C GLY A 212 6.17 21.66 -12.31
N TRP A 213 5.49 20.55 -12.23
CA TRP A 213 6.08 19.22 -12.42
C TRP A 213 5.92 18.75 -13.86
N ASN A 214 6.83 17.88 -14.28
CA ASN A 214 6.80 17.18 -15.56
C ASN A 214 6.84 15.67 -15.29
N LYS A 215 5.99 14.92 -15.97
CA LYS A 215 5.96 13.45 -15.92
C LYS A 215 6.13 12.90 -17.33
N GLU A 216 7.15 12.07 -17.53
CA GLU A 216 7.44 11.39 -18.79
C GLU A 216 7.27 9.88 -18.60
N THR A 217 6.32 9.30 -19.32
CA THR A 217 6.06 7.85 -19.33
C THR A 217 6.02 7.33 -20.76
N LYS A 218 5.85 6.02 -20.92
CA LYS A 218 5.64 5.42 -22.25
C LYS A 218 4.32 5.88 -22.89
N ALA A 219 3.33 6.25 -22.10
CA ALA A 219 2.04 6.76 -22.58
C ALA A 219 2.10 8.22 -23.05
N GLY A 220 3.16 8.96 -22.71
CA GLY A 220 3.36 10.35 -23.11
C GLY A 220 3.94 11.24 -22.01
N LYS A 221 3.83 12.55 -22.26
CA LYS A 221 4.24 13.60 -21.30
C LYS A 221 3.01 14.28 -20.72
N SER A 222 3.04 14.54 -19.43
CA SER A 222 2.04 15.35 -18.74
C SER A 222 2.72 16.35 -17.81
N THR A 223 2.08 17.48 -17.58
CA THR A 223 2.58 18.58 -16.76
C THR A 223 1.47 19.11 -15.88
N GLY A 224 1.80 19.72 -14.77
CA GLY A 224 0.88 20.39 -13.87
C GLY A 224 1.62 21.11 -12.76
N LYS A 225 0.90 21.74 -11.84
CA LYS A 225 1.46 22.52 -10.75
C LYS A 225 1.03 22.04 -9.37
N THR A 226 -0.15 21.38 -9.27
CA THR A 226 -0.73 20.99 -8.00
C THR A 226 -0.64 19.48 -7.76
N LEU A 227 -0.84 19.08 -6.50
CA LEU A 227 -0.93 17.68 -6.11
C LEU A 227 -2.14 17.00 -6.73
N LEU A 228 -3.30 17.70 -6.82
CA LEU A 228 -4.50 17.16 -7.42
C LEU A 228 -4.32 16.89 -8.91
N GLU A 229 -3.65 17.79 -9.65
CA GLU A 229 -3.29 17.57 -11.05
C GLU A 229 -2.34 16.38 -11.22
N ALA A 230 -1.40 16.17 -10.27
CA ALA A 230 -0.53 15.00 -10.28
C ALA A 230 -1.31 13.68 -10.05
N ILE A 231 -2.36 13.71 -9.21
CA ILE A 231 -3.29 12.58 -9.03
C ILE A 231 -4.07 12.31 -10.31
N ASP A 232 -4.57 13.34 -11.00
CA ASP A 232 -5.28 13.19 -12.28
C ASP A 232 -4.36 12.73 -13.42
N ALA A 233 -3.04 12.88 -13.27
CA ALA A 233 -2.04 12.36 -14.21
C ALA A 233 -1.63 10.89 -13.93
N ILE A 234 -2.22 10.22 -12.96
CA ILE A 234 -2.02 8.78 -12.73
C ILE A 234 -2.55 8.01 -13.94
N GLU A 235 -1.76 7.05 -14.42
CA GLU A 235 -2.20 6.12 -15.46
C GLU A 235 -3.09 5.04 -14.84
N PRO A 236 -4.26 4.75 -15.43
CA PRO A 236 -5.14 3.72 -14.91
C PRO A 236 -4.43 2.36 -14.85
N PRO A 237 -4.53 1.62 -13.74
CA PRO A 237 -3.92 0.31 -13.63
C PRO A 237 -4.67 -0.70 -14.51
N VAL A 238 -3.96 -1.74 -14.96
CA VAL A 238 -4.57 -2.88 -15.63
C VAL A 238 -5.44 -3.66 -14.65
N ARG A 239 -6.69 -3.93 -15.04
CA ARG A 239 -7.70 -4.63 -14.24
C ARG A 239 -7.97 -6.02 -14.86
N PRO A 240 -7.32 -7.12 -14.40
CA PRO A 240 -7.49 -8.45 -15.00
C PRO A 240 -8.81 -9.10 -14.54
N THR A 241 -9.89 -8.84 -15.26
CA THR A 241 -11.24 -9.36 -14.99
C THR A 241 -11.44 -10.79 -15.53
N ASP A 242 -10.64 -11.21 -16.49
CA ASP A 242 -10.67 -12.49 -17.18
C ASP A 242 -10.01 -13.64 -16.40
N LYS A 243 -9.21 -13.31 -15.39
CA LYS A 243 -8.55 -14.29 -14.53
C LYS A 243 -9.49 -14.83 -13.42
N PRO A 244 -9.19 -15.99 -12.84
CA PRO A 244 -9.88 -16.47 -11.65
C PRO A 244 -9.86 -15.46 -10.50
N LEU A 245 -10.96 -15.41 -9.73
CA LEU A 245 -11.06 -14.49 -8.58
C LEU A 245 -9.94 -14.73 -7.57
N ARG A 246 -9.21 -13.67 -7.25
CA ARG A 246 -8.24 -13.62 -6.14
C ARG A 246 -8.53 -12.36 -5.33
N LEU A 247 -8.83 -12.55 -4.05
CA LEU A 247 -9.19 -11.49 -3.11
C LEU A 247 -8.55 -11.80 -1.75
N PRO A 248 -7.34 -11.26 -1.49
CA PRO A 248 -6.72 -11.32 -0.17
C PRO A 248 -7.59 -10.63 0.86
N LEU A 249 -7.86 -11.30 1.98
CA LEU A 249 -8.64 -10.71 3.06
C LEU A 249 -7.75 -9.83 3.94
N GLN A 250 -8.20 -8.62 4.15
CA GLN A 250 -7.58 -7.65 5.05
C GLN A 250 -8.11 -7.82 6.47
N ASP A 251 -9.44 -7.96 6.59
CA ASP A 251 -10.14 -8.03 7.86
C ASP A 251 -11.43 -8.85 7.75
N VAL A 252 -11.99 -9.23 8.90
CA VAL A 252 -13.25 -9.98 8.98
C VAL A 252 -14.11 -9.44 10.12
N TYR A 253 -15.21 -8.79 9.78
CA TYR A 253 -16.13 -8.21 10.74
C TYR A 253 -17.32 -9.13 11.03
N LYS A 254 -17.76 -9.12 12.27
CA LYS A 254 -19.09 -9.66 12.65
C LYS A 254 -20.04 -8.51 12.85
N ILE A 255 -21.03 -8.39 11.98
CA ILE A 255 -22.03 -7.33 12.03
C ILE A 255 -23.37 -7.93 12.48
N SER A 256 -23.94 -7.38 13.57
CA SER A 256 -25.23 -7.83 14.09
C SER A 256 -26.32 -7.68 13.02
N GLY A 257 -27.12 -8.72 12.80
CA GLY A 257 -28.18 -8.76 11.77
C GLY A 257 -27.70 -9.10 10.35
N ILE A 258 -26.42 -8.91 10.03
CA ILE A 258 -25.84 -9.19 8.69
C ILE A 258 -25.04 -10.50 8.70
N GLY A 259 -24.22 -10.71 9.73
CA GLY A 259 -23.37 -11.89 9.86
C GLY A 259 -21.88 -11.57 9.72
N THR A 260 -21.11 -12.50 9.17
CA THR A 260 -19.65 -12.34 8.94
C THR A 260 -19.40 -11.65 7.60
N VAL A 261 -18.66 -10.54 7.64
CA VAL A 261 -18.32 -9.70 6.48
C VAL A 261 -16.81 -9.64 6.36
N PRO A 262 -16.18 -10.48 5.51
CA PRO A 262 -14.80 -10.33 5.11
C PRO A 262 -14.62 -9.07 4.25
N VAL A 263 -13.49 -8.41 4.39
CA VAL A 263 -13.11 -7.22 3.63
C VAL A 263 -11.74 -7.45 2.99
N GLY A 264 -11.61 -7.03 1.74
CA GLY A 264 -10.34 -7.09 1.02
C GLY A 264 -10.43 -6.49 -0.38
N ARG A 265 -9.27 -6.34 -1.02
CA ARG A 265 -9.17 -5.87 -2.41
C ARG A 265 -9.33 -7.02 -3.38
N VAL A 266 -10.14 -6.85 -4.40
CA VAL A 266 -10.18 -7.75 -5.56
C VAL A 266 -8.90 -7.54 -6.37
N GLU A 267 -8.05 -8.56 -6.47
CA GLU A 267 -6.79 -8.47 -7.23
C GLU A 267 -6.98 -8.95 -8.67
N THR A 268 -7.73 -10.03 -8.87
CA THR A 268 -8.08 -10.58 -10.19
C THR A 268 -9.49 -11.12 -10.19
N GLY A 269 -10.10 -11.26 -11.38
CA GLY A 269 -11.46 -11.76 -11.53
C GLY A 269 -12.50 -10.78 -11.04
N VAL A 270 -13.74 -11.22 -10.93
CA VAL A 270 -14.89 -10.39 -10.51
C VAL A 270 -15.65 -11.13 -9.43
N ILE A 271 -16.05 -10.43 -8.35
CA ILE A 271 -16.93 -10.97 -7.32
C ILE A 271 -18.34 -10.41 -7.49
N LYS A 272 -19.36 -11.27 -7.45
CA LYS A 272 -20.76 -10.89 -7.58
C LYS A 272 -21.63 -11.58 -6.52
N PRO A 273 -22.74 -10.98 -6.11
CA PRO A 273 -23.76 -11.69 -5.34
C PRO A 273 -24.21 -12.98 -6.04
N GLY A 274 -24.43 -14.04 -5.28
CA GLY A 274 -24.80 -15.38 -5.79
C GLY A 274 -23.64 -16.26 -6.22
N MET A 275 -22.42 -15.73 -6.32
CA MET A 275 -21.24 -16.55 -6.64
C MET A 275 -20.88 -17.49 -5.51
N VAL A 276 -20.44 -18.68 -5.87
CA VAL A 276 -19.82 -19.64 -4.94
C VAL A 276 -18.32 -19.39 -4.90
N VAL A 277 -17.80 -19.09 -3.71
CA VAL A 277 -16.37 -18.80 -3.49
C VAL A 277 -15.78 -19.77 -2.47
N THR A 278 -14.52 -20.10 -2.67
CA THR A 278 -13.75 -20.95 -1.74
C THR A 278 -12.71 -20.12 -1.01
N PHE A 279 -12.71 -20.23 0.30
CA PHE A 279 -11.75 -19.54 1.17
C PHE A 279 -10.51 -20.38 1.37
N ALA A 280 -9.41 -19.94 0.79
CA ALA A 280 -8.10 -20.48 1.03
C ALA A 280 -7.46 -19.75 2.23
N PRO A 281 -6.89 -20.48 3.18
CA PRO A 281 -6.46 -21.83 3.28
C PRO A 281 -7.37 -22.85 4.03
N ALA A 282 -8.55 -22.57 4.70
CA ALA A 282 -9.38 -23.59 5.38
C ALA A 282 -10.33 -24.39 4.48
N ASN A 283 -10.29 -24.16 3.16
CA ASN A 283 -11.06 -24.93 2.17
C ASN A 283 -12.58 -24.92 2.42
N VAL A 284 -13.12 -23.75 2.84
CA VAL A 284 -14.56 -23.57 3.06
C VAL A 284 -15.19 -22.93 1.85
N THR A 285 -16.17 -23.59 1.27
CA THR A 285 -16.93 -23.09 0.12
C THR A 285 -18.29 -22.57 0.57
N THR A 286 -18.67 -21.37 0.14
CA THR A 286 -19.92 -20.72 0.49
C THR A 286 -20.34 -19.73 -0.59
N GLU A 287 -21.62 -19.31 -0.53
CA GLU A 287 -22.20 -18.35 -1.45
C GLU A 287 -22.02 -16.91 -0.95
N VAL A 288 -21.68 -16.00 -1.86
CA VAL A 288 -21.64 -14.56 -1.62
C VAL A 288 -23.07 -13.99 -1.65
N LYS A 289 -23.51 -13.38 -0.55
CA LYS A 289 -24.87 -12.84 -0.45
C LYS A 289 -24.97 -11.40 -0.96
N SER A 290 -24.02 -10.58 -0.60
CA SER A 290 -23.91 -9.17 -1.02
C SER A 290 -22.46 -8.80 -1.25
N VAL A 291 -22.23 -7.76 -2.06
CA VAL A 291 -20.95 -7.11 -2.25
C VAL A 291 -21.17 -5.62 -2.02
N GLU A 292 -20.36 -5.02 -1.17
CA GLU A 292 -20.51 -3.62 -0.77
C GLU A 292 -19.16 -2.91 -0.76
N MET A 293 -19.17 -1.63 -1.12
CA MET A 293 -18.04 -0.74 -1.02
C MET A 293 -18.50 0.64 -0.55
N HIS A 294 -17.86 1.20 0.47
CA HIS A 294 -18.21 2.51 1.06
C HIS A 294 -19.71 2.66 1.38
N HIS A 295 -20.32 1.63 2.00
CA HIS A 295 -21.75 1.55 2.35
C HIS A 295 -22.71 1.56 1.16
N GLN A 296 -22.23 1.25 -0.05
CA GLN A 296 -23.06 1.11 -1.25
C GLN A 296 -23.01 -0.33 -1.73
N GLN A 297 -24.18 -0.91 -2.02
CA GLN A 297 -24.27 -2.22 -2.65
C GLN A 297 -23.80 -2.17 -4.10
N LEU A 298 -22.96 -3.14 -4.47
CA LEU A 298 -22.44 -3.29 -5.82
C LEU A 298 -23.07 -4.50 -6.50
N GLN A 299 -23.35 -4.37 -7.80
CA GLN A 299 -23.72 -5.48 -8.68
C GLN A 299 -22.52 -6.41 -8.94
N ALA A 300 -21.31 -5.88 -8.90
CA ALA A 300 -20.07 -6.61 -9.05
C ALA A 300 -18.92 -5.82 -8.41
N GLY A 301 -17.98 -6.51 -7.74
CA GLY A 301 -16.69 -5.96 -7.34
C GLY A 301 -15.62 -6.35 -8.37
N ASN A 302 -14.95 -5.36 -8.95
CA ASN A 302 -13.95 -5.53 -9.99
C ASN A 302 -12.53 -5.46 -9.43
N PRO A 303 -11.50 -5.94 -10.16
CA PRO A 303 -10.13 -5.80 -9.72
C PRO A 303 -9.78 -4.35 -9.37
N GLY A 304 -9.21 -4.14 -8.19
CA GLY A 304 -8.92 -2.83 -7.60
C GLY A 304 -9.95 -2.34 -6.60
N ASP A 305 -11.17 -2.86 -6.60
CA ASP A 305 -12.18 -2.49 -5.61
C ASP A 305 -11.87 -3.13 -4.26
N ASN A 306 -11.94 -2.32 -3.21
CA ASN A 306 -11.84 -2.81 -1.83
C ASN A 306 -13.25 -3.06 -1.31
N VAL A 307 -13.65 -4.30 -1.25
CA VAL A 307 -15.04 -4.70 -0.99
C VAL A 307 -15.22 -5.47 0.30
N GLY A 308 -16.36 -5.24 0.96
CA GLY A 308 -16.90 -6.11 2.00
C GLY A 308 -17.91 -7.11 1.40
N PHE A 309 -17.85 -8.36 1.81
CA PHE A 309 -18.80 -9.39 1.34
C PHE A 309 -19.00 -10.47 2.41
N ASN A 310 -20.08 -11.21 2.35
CA ASN A 310 -20.49 -12.10 3.45
C ASN A 310 -20.11 -13.56 3.22
N VAL A 311 -19.18 -14.15 4.03
CA VAL A 311 -18.71 -15.60 3.94
C VAL A 311 -17.84 -16.22 5.09
N LYS A 312 -17.28 -17.49 4.95
CA LYS A 312 -16.50 -18.26 5.97
C LYS A 312 -15.21 -18.98 5.48
N ASN A 313 -14.16 -19.00 6.30
CA ASN A 313 -12.74 -19.42 6.50
C ASN A 313 -11.95 -20.49 5.69
N VAL A 314 -10.55 -20.34 5.54
CA VAL A 314 -9.60 -21.20 4.75
C VAL A 314 -8.05 -21.16 4.89
N SER A 315 -7.09 -22.03 4.33
CA SER A 315 -5.60 -22.16 4.49
C SER A 315 -4.68 -22.87 3.43
N VAL A 316 -3.34 -22.51 3.15
CA VAL A 316 -2.30 -23.18 2.26
C VAL A 316 -0.77 -22.87 2.54
N LYS A 317 0.30 -23.58 1.90
CA LYS A 317 1.80 -23.50 2.09
C LYS A 317 2.65 -23.34 0.79
N GLU A 318 3.99 -22.90 0.83
CA GLU A 318 4.73 -22.40 -0.37
C GLU A 318 6.27 -22.37 -0.49
N SER A 319 6.83 -21.98 -1.74
CA SER A 319 8.26 -21.80 -2.07
C SER A 319 8.57 -20.46 -2.83
N ALA A 320 9.73 -19.79 -2.58
CA ALA A 320 9.98 -18.41 -3.00
C ALA A 320 11.43 -18.03 -3.35
N VAL A 321 11.63 -16.91 -4.12
CA VAL A 321 12.92 -16.26 -4.40
C VAL A 321 13.14 -15.04 -3.52
N VAL A 322 14.32 -14.86 -2.94
CA VAL A 322 14.65 -13.81 -1.96
C VAL A 322 15.87 -12.99 -2.40
N ILE A 323 15.84 -11.67 -2.19
CA ILE A 323 16.98 -10.75 -2.29
C ILE A 323 17.24 -10.16 -0.91
N VAL A 324 18.41 -10.41 -0.34
CA VAL A 324 18.80 -9.89 0.98
C VAL A 324 19.26 -8.44 0.88
N LEU A 325 18.68 -7.55 1.68
CA LEU A 325 18.93 -6.10 1.63
C LEU A 325 19.83 -5.60 2.76
N ASN A 326 19.38 -5.74 4.01
CA ASN A 326 19.99 -5.11 5.18
C ASN A 326 20.15 -6.08 6.37
N HIS A 327 20.33 -7.37 6.12
CA HIS A 327 20.56 -8.30 7.22
C HIS A 327 21.97 -8.09 7.78
N PRO A 328 22.16 -7.91 9.11
CA PRO A 328 23.46 -7.60 9.71
C PRO A 328 24.44 -8.77 9.72
N GLY A 329 23.96 -10.00 9.52
CA GLY A 329 24.74 -11.22 9.53
C GLY A 329 24.54 -12.08 8.27
N GLN A 330 24.87 -13.36 8.41
CA GLN A 330 24.66 -14.38 7.40
C GLN A 330 23.30 -15.05 7.59
N VAL A 331 22.58 -15.27 6.49
CA VAL A 331 21.31 -15.99 6.47
C VAL A 331 21.56 -17.40 5.95
N GLY A 332 21.34 -18.39 6.79
CA GLY A 332 21.51 -19.81 6.47
C GLY A 332 20.19 -20.58 6.50
N ALA A 333 20.26 -21.86 6.18
CA ALA A 333 19.12 -22.77 6.37
C ALA A 333 18.71 -22.80 7.86
N GLY A 334 17.40 -22.79 8.11
CA GLY A 334 16.85 -22.71 9.46
C GLY A 334 16.46 -21.31 9.92
N TYR A 335 16.88 -20.24 9.25
CA TYR A 335 16.44 -18.87 9.52
C TYR A 335 14.91 -18.76 9.34
N ALA A 336 14.22 -18.13 10.29
CA ALA A 336 12.75 -18.12 10.35
C ALA A 336 12.17 -16.72 10.61
N PRO A 337 12.35 -15.77 9.68
CA PRO A 337 11.83 -14.40 9.79
C PRO A 337 10.32 -14.35 9.51
N VAL A 338 9.74 -13.15 9.67
CA VAL A 338 8.38 -12.87 9.23
C VAL A 338 8.36 -12.57 7.74
N LEU A 339 7.49 -13.27 7.01
CA LEU A 339 7.18 -12.99 5.61
C LEU A 339 5.88 -12.17 5.54
N ASP A 340 5.96 -11.03 4.88
CA ASP A 340 4.80 -10.19 4.58
C ASP A 340 4.49 -10.28 3.09
N CYS A 341 3.36 -10.90 2.76
CA CYS A 341 2.87 -11.04 1.40
C CYS A 341 1.39 -10.63 1.37
N HIS A 342 1.02 -9.63 0.53
CA HIS A 342 -0.30 -9.00 0.55
C HIS A 342 -0.76 -8.71 2.00
N THR A 343 -1.85 -9.33 2.47
CA THR A 343 -2.39 -9.18 3.83
C THR A 343 -1.87 -10.22 4.83
N ALA A 344 -1.01 -11.16 4.39
CA ALA A 344 -0.47 -12.21 5.25
C ALA A 344 0.88 -11.79 5.89
N HIS A 345 1.01 -12.06 7.18
CA HIS A 345 2.20 -11.76 7.99
C HIS A 345 2.54 -12.99 8.83
N ILE A 346 3.36 -13.89 8.28
CA ILE A 346 3.58 -15.24 8.85
C ILE A 346 5.07 -15.54 8.89
N ALA A 347 5.55 -16.11 10.02
CA ALA A 347 6.91 -16.58 10.11
C ALA A 347 7.14 -17.72 9.13
N CYS A 348 8.19 -17.62 8.31
CA CYS A 348 8.56 -18.60 7.30
C CYS A 348 9.99 -19.05 7.50
N LYS A 349 10.20 -20.36 7.64
CA LYS A 349 11.52 -20.95 7.75
C LYS A 349 12.16 -21.11 6.37
N PHE A 350 13.37 -20.61 6.19
CA PHE A 350 14.24 -20.92 5.06
C PHE A 350 14.73 -22.37 5.23
N SER A 351 14.03 -23.33 4.64
CA SER A 351 14.37 -24.73 4.79
C SER A 351 15.65 -25.10 4.05
N GLU A 352 15.83 -24.57 2.86
CA GLU A 352 16.96 -24.84 1.97
C GLU A 352 17.34 -23.57 1.20
N LEU A 353 18.64 -23.32 1.02
CA LEU A 353 19.18 -22.34 0.10
C LEU A 353 19.57 -23.11 -1.17
N LEU A 354 18.79 -22.95 -2.25
CA LEU A 354 18.95 -23.77 -3.45
C LEU A 354 20.07 -23.25 -4.36
N GLU A 355 20.03 -21.95 -4.68
CA GLU A 355 20.98 -21.33 -5.58
C GLU A 355 21.23 -19.88 -5.17
N LYS A 356 22.48 -19.44 -5.22
CA LYS A 356 22.86 -18.03 -5.25
C LYS A 356 22.89 -17.57 -6.70
N ILE A 357 22.26 -16.46 -7.02
CA ILE A 357 22.11 -15.95 -8.38
C ILE A 357 22.76 -14.58 -8.55
N ASP A 358 23.30 -14.32 -9.72
CA ASP A 358 23.75 -12.98 -10.11
C ASP A 358 22.53 -12.10 -10.40
N ARG A 359 22.43 -10.97 -9.72
CA ARG A 359 21.26 -10.05 -9.78
C ARG A 359 21.06 -9.44 -11.16
N ARG A 360 22.11 -9.33 -11.98
CA ARG A 360 22.06 -8.69 -13.29
C ARG A 360 21.69 -9.68 -14.38
N THR A 361 22.27 -10.89 -14.32
CA THR A 361 22.11 -11.90 -15.37
C THR A 361 21.04 -12.94 -15.03
N GLY A 362 20.67 -13.07 -13.77
CA GLY A 362 19.75 -14.10 -13.27
C GLY A 362 20.35 -15.51 -13.27
N LYS A 363 21.63 -15.69 -13.63
CA LYS A 363 22.29 -16.98 -13.68
C LYS A 363 22.74 -17.44 -12.30
N ALA A 364 22.71 -18.76 -12.08
CA ALA A 364 23.25 -19.37 -10.89
C ALA A 364 24.76 -19.13 -10.79
N VAL A 365 25.22 -18.69 -9.62
CA VAL A 365 26.62 -18.45 -9.27
C VAL A 365 27.14 -19.56 -8.38
N GLU A 366 26.30 -20.06 -7.47
CA GLU A 366 26.64 -21.08 -6.52
C GLU A 366 25.39 -21.95 -6.24
N THR A 367 25.54 -23.25 -6.22
CA THR A 367 24.47 -24.22 -5.91
C THR A 367 24.61 -24.66 -4.45
N ASN A 368 23.49 -24.74 -3.75
CA ASN A 368 23.41 -25.08 -2.33
C ASN A 368 24.36 -24.27 -1.43
N PRO A 369 24.32 -22.92 -1.48
CA PRO A 369 25.19 -22.10 -0.67
C PRO A 369 24.92 -22.35 0.83
N LYS A 370 25.96 -22.36 1.65
CA LYS A 370 25.81 -22.51 3.11
C LYS A 370 25.12 -21.30 3.76
N PHE A 371 25.34 -20.13 3.19
CA PHE A 371 24.74 -18.86 3.66
C PHE A 371 24.65 -17.85 2.52
N ILE A 372 23.76 -16.87 2.70
CA ILE A 372 23.64 -15.66 1.88
C ILE A 372 23.79 -14.43 2.80
N LYS A 373 24.22 -13.31 2.26
CA LYS A 373 24.45 -12.06 3.01
C LYS A 373 23.82 -10.86 2.31
N SER A 374 23.85 -9.72 2.95
CA SER A 374 23.37 -8.45 2.39
C SER A 374 23.98 -8.19 1.00
N GLY A 375 23.14 -7.87 0.03
CA GLY A 375 23.50 -7.69 -1.38
C GLY A 375 23.36 -8.94 -2.25
N ASP A 376 23.29 -10.13 -1.67
CA ASP A 376 23.11 -11.38 -2.43
C ASP A 376 21.66 -11.55 -2.91
N ALA A 377 21.52 -12.27 -4.02
CA ALA A 377 20.24 -12.80 -4.47
C ALA A 377 20.29 -14.32 -4.52
N ALA A 378 19.25 -14.98 -4.07
CA ALA A 378 19.20 -16.44 -3.99
C ALA A 378 17.81 -17.01 -4.26
N ILE A 379 17.77 -18.23 -4.74
CA ILE A 379 16.57 -19.07 -4.75
C ILE A 379 16.55 -19.88 -3.46
N VAL A 380 15.47 -19.77 -2.70
CA VAL A 380 15.32 -20.42 -1.41
C VAL A 380 14.00 -21.17 -1.33
N LYS A 381 14.01 -22.30 -0.64
CA LYS A 381 12.79 -23.00 -0.26
C LYS A 381 12.32 -22.52 1.10
N MET A 382 11.07 -22.08 1.17
CA MET A 382 10.51 -21.51 2.38
C MET A 382 9.30 -22.33 2.84
N VAL A 383 9.20 -22.54 4.15
CA VAL A 383 8.09 -23.26 4.78
C VAL A 383 7.43 -22.36 5.80
N PRO A 384 6.18 -21.92 5.58
CA PRO A 384 5.48 -21.07 6.52
C PRO A 384 5.10 -21.87 7.79
N SER A 385 5.20 -21.21 8.96
CA SER A 385 4.84 -21.78 10.27
C SER A 385 3.33 -22.01 10.45
N LYS A 386 2.53 -21.28 9.69
CA LYS A 386 1.07 -21.41 9.60
C LYS A 386 0.66 -21.41 8.14
N PRO A 387 -0.46 -22.04 7.81
CA PRO A 387 -0.97 -22.00 6.46
C PRO A 387 -1.12 -20.57 5.92
N MET A 388 -0.71 -20.35 4.67
CA MET A 388 -0.60 -19.04 4.02
C MET A 388 -1.08 -19.15 2.56
N CYS A 389 -1.77 -18.15 2.05
CA CYS A 389 -2.24 -18.12 0.67
C CYS A 389 -1.34 -17.22 -0.16
N VAL A 390 -0.61 -17.80 -1.10
CA VAL A 390 0.12 -17.07 -2.12
C VAL A 390 0.07 -17.81 -3.46
N GLU A 391 0.48 -17.14 -4.52
CA GLU A 391 0.53 -17.67 -5.88
C GLU A 391 1.90 -17.36 -6.49
N SER A 392 2.22 -18.02 -7.62
CA SER A 392 3.42 -17.64 -8.35
C SER A 392 3.33 -16.20 -8.84
N PHE A 393 4.46 -15.48 -8.82
CA PHE A 393 4.53 -14.11 -9.32
C PHE A 393 4.16 -14.00 -10.81
N THR A 394 4.46 -15.05 -11.59
CA THR A 394 4.17 -15.08 -13.02
C THR A 394 2.68 -15.11 -13.29
N ASP A 395 1.92 -15.86 -12.50
CA ASP A 395 0.48 -16.04 -12.73
C ASP A 395 -0.36 -14.95 -12.07
N PHE A 396 -0.04 -14.63 -10.81
CA PHE A 396 -0.75 -13.65 -9.99
C PHE A 396 0.23 -12.71 -9.26
N PRO A 397 0.80 -11.71 -9.97
CA PRO A 397 1.82 -10.83 -9.40
C PRO A 397 1.48 -10.22 -8.04
N PRO A 398 0.25 -9.76 -7.75
CA PRO A 398 -0.09 -9.21 -6.44
C PRO A 398 0.04 -10.21 -5.29
N LEU A 399 -0.18 -11.51 -5.55
CA LEU A 399 -0.07 -12.58 -4.56
C LEU A 399 1.29 -13.27 -4.55
N GLY A 400 2.20 -12.85 -5.42
CA GLY A 400 3.53 -13.44 -5.61
C GLY A 400 4.69 -12.54 -5.19
N ARG A 401 4.45 -11.37 -4.58
CA ARG A 401 5.48 -10.47 -4.06
C ARG A 401 5.48 -10.49 -2.55
N PHE A 402 6.65 -10.41 -1.94
CA PHE A 402 6.75 -10.38 -0.48
C PHE A 402 7.96 -9.57 0.01
N ALA A 403 7.85 -9.13 1.26
CA ALA A 403 8.94 -8.61 2.05
C ALA A 403 9.28 -9.57 3.21
N VAL A 404 10.54 -9.64 3.58
CA VAL A 404 11.02 -10.40 4.73
C VAL A 404 11.41 -9.42 5.82
N ARG A 405 10.80 -9.55 6.98
CA ARG A 405 11.09 -8.68 8.13
C ARG A 405 11.73 -9.43 9.29
N ASP A 406 12.76 -8.81 9.84
CA ASP A 406 13.39 -9.22 11.08
C ASP A 406 13.91 -7.98 11.83
N MET A 407 14.02 -8.05 13.14
CA MET A 407 14.52 -6.94 13.99
C MET A 407 13.85 -5.59 13.70
N ARG A 408 12.55 -5.59 13.42
CA ARG A 408 11.73 -4.41 13.05
C ARG A 408 12.20 -3.68 11.78
N GLN A 409 12.90 -4.36 10.90
CA GLN A 409 13.39 -3.85 9.62
C GLN A 409 13.06 -4.81 8.48
N THR A 410 12.94 -4.28 7.26
CA THR A 410 12.87 -5.09 6.05
C THR A 410 14.28 -5.55 5.68
N VAL A 411 14.55 -6.84 5.89
CA VAL A 411 15.87 -7.45 5.67
C VAL A 411 16.01 -8.08 4.29
N ALA A 412 14.90 -8.45 3.64
CA ALA A 412 14.92 -8.95 2.27
C ALA A 412 13.59 -8.69 1.56
N VAL A 413 13.60 -8.78 0.24
CA VAL A 413 12.41 -8.74 -0.61
C VAL A 413 12.48 -9.85 -1.65
N GLY A 414 11.33 -10.29 -2.16
CA GLY A 414 11.35 -11.36 -3.14
C GLY A 414 10.07 -11.56 -3.93
N VAL A 415 10.14 -12.54 -4.81
CA VAL A 415 9.01 -13.02 -5.60
C VAL A 415 8.93 -14.54 -5.51
N ILE A 416 7.72 -15.05 -5.54
CA ILE A 416 7.43 -16.49 -5.51
C ILE A 416 7.56 -17.03 -6.92
N LYS A 417 8.42 -18.02 -7.13
CA LYS A 417 8.58 -18.71 -8.42
C LYS A 417 7.58 -19.83 -8.60
N SER A 418 7.43 -20.65 -7.58
CA SER A 418 6.56 -21.81 -7.61
C SER A 418 5.95 -22.07 -6.24
N VAL A 419 4.81 -22.73 -6.23
CA VAL A 419 4.02 -23.06 -5.04
C VAL A 419 3.76 -24.55 -5.00
N GLU A 420 4.14 -25.23 -3.91
CA GLU A 420 3.72 -26.58 -3.62
C GLU A 420 2.46 -26.53 -2.75
N LYS A 421 1.30 -26.71 -3.36
CA LYS A 421 0.02 -26.68 -2.65
C LYS A 421 -0.14 -27.94 -1.80
N SER A 422 -0.24 -27.80 -0.49
CA SER A 422 -0.61 -28.92 0.38
C SER A 422 -2.06 -29.33 0.11
N ALA A 423 -2.35 -30.63 0.02
CA ALA A 423 -3.70 -31.13 0.05
C ALA A 423 -4.36 -30.68 1.36
N GLY A 424 -5.26 -29.71 1.29
CA GLY A 424 -5.99 -29.19 2.45
C GLY A 424 -6.87 -30.27 3.06
N ALA A 425 -7.23 -30.14 4.36
CA ALA A 425 -8.27 -30.96 4.98
C ALA A 425 -9.56 -30.89 4.14
N ALA A 426 -10.32 -32.00 4.10
CA ALA A 426 -11.56 -32.12 3.33
C ALA A 426 -12.45 -30.87 3.54
N GLY A 427 -12.74 -30.14 2.46
CA GLY A 427 -13.43 -28.86 2.50
C GLY A 427 -14.85 -28.97 3.02
N LYS A 428 -15.27 -28.02 3.85
CA LYS A 428 -16.68 -27.88 4.28
C LYS A 428 -17.44 -27.07 3.24
N VAL A 429 -18.39 -27.69 2.56
CA VAL A 429 -19.34 -26.99 1.68
C VAL A 429 -20.57 -26.57 2.49
N THR A 430 -20.89 -25.29 2.53
CA THR A 430 -22.06 -24.80 3.27
C THR A 430 -23.37 -25.20 2.55
N LYS A 431 -24.45 -25.32 3.31
CA LYS A 431 -25.79 -25.61 2.74
C LYS A 431 -26.22 -24.60 1.69
N ALA A 432 -25.78 -23.34 1.81
CA ALA A 432 -26.04 -22.28 0.81
C ALA A 432 -25.32 -22.58 -0.53
N ALA A 433 -24.04 -22.96 -0.50
CA ALA A 433 -23.30 -23.32 -1.70
C ALA A 433 -23.84 -24.61 -2.37
N GLN A 434 -24.31 -25.57 -1.59
CA GLN A 434 -24.96 -26.78 -2.11
C GLN A 434 -26.26 -26.47 -2.87
N LYS A 435 -27.02 -25.45 -2.43
CA LYS A 435 -28.25 -24.99 -3.14
C LYS A 435 -27.92 -24.17 -4.38
N ALA A 436 -26.92 -23.32 -4.34
CA ALA A 436 -26.50 -22.48 -5.48
C ALA A 436 -25.93 -23.30 -6.64
N GLY A 437 -25.21 -24.41 -6.35
CA GLY A 437 -24.69 -25.34 -7.37
C GLY A 437 -25.73 -26.28 -8.03
N LYS A 438 -27.01 -26.21 -7.59
CA LYS A 438 -28.13 -26.95 -8.18
C LYS A 438 -29.07 -26.10 -9.04
N LYS A 439 -28.79 -24.82 -9.20
CA LYS A 439 -29.42 -23.91 -10.14
C LYS A 439 -28.51 -23.69 -11.35
#